data_543d604141e7cef0e7059deac79e5707
#
_entry.id   543d604141e7cef0e7059deac79e5707
#
_cell.length_a   1.000
_cell.length_b   1.000
_cell.length_c   1.000
_cell.angle_alpha   90.00
_cell.angle_beta   90.00
_cell.angle_gamma   90.00
#
_symmetry.space_group_name_H-M   'P 1'
#
loop_
_entity.id
_entity.type
_entity.pdbx_description
1 polymer ?
#
loop_
_entity_poly.entity_id
_entity_poly.type
_entity_poly.pdbx_seq_one_letter_code
_entity_poly.pdbx_strand_id
1 'polypeptide(L)'
;MSILKTATTTVFCLALMGVVISPAANASEWNRKTTMTFSGPVEIPGVHLKRWGVLPAGTYVFKIVDSNSDRHIVQIFNASETRIYATILAIPNYRLRATDKTVVTFRERPAGEPEALRAWFYPGRNWGEEFVYPKAKAMELAKETNTPVLFTETELPLEVTEPLLPVTAPEVAQLKQAPIKAIEPTGETVEVAAE
;
A
#
# COMPACT_ATOMS: atom_id res chain seq x y z
N MET A 1 56.36 48.94 -50.66
CA MET A 1 56.39 48.57 -49.24
C MET A 1 54.95 48.34 -48.82
N SER A 2 54.54 47.09 -48.73
CA SER A 2 53.18 46.70 -48.45
C SER A 2 53.15 46.11 -47.05
N ILE A 3 52.33 46.68 -46.19
CA ILE A 3 52.14 46.27 -44.82
C ILE A 3 50.91 45.31 -44.78
N LEU A 4 51.21 44.08 -44.55
CA LEU A 4 50.18 43.02 -44.41
C LEU A 4 49.46 43.13 -43.04
N LYS A 5 48.23 43.43 -43.05
CA LYS A 5 47.38 43.43 -41.79
C LYS A 5 46.78 42.03 -41.63
N THR A 6 47.28 41.29 -40.68
CA THR A 6 46.70 40.02 -40.25
C THR A 6 45.47 40.30 -39.36
N ALA A 7 44.29 39.92 -39.82
CA ALA A 7 43.11 39.96 -39.04
C ALA A 7 42.93 38.64 -38.27
N THR A 8 43.04 38.70 -36.97
CA THR A 8 42.82 37.55 -36.09
C THR A 8 41.33 37.45 -35.80
N THR A 9 40.68 36.46 -36.37
CA THR A 9 39.27 36.16 -36.09
C THR A 9 39.19 35.28 -34.85
N THR A 10 38.78 35.87 -33.75
CA THR A 10 38.50 35.13 -32.51
C THR A 10 37.11 34.53 -32.61
N VAL A 11 37.04 33.21 -32.78
CA VAL A 11 35.77 32.46 -32.72
C VAL A 11 35.43 32.26 -31.25
N PHE A 12 34.41 32.95 -30.79
CA PHE A 12 33.86 32.78 -29.45
C PHE A 12 32.88 31.62 -29.47
N CYS A 13 33.34 30.42 -29.07
CA CYS A 13 32.47 29.27 -28.85
C CYS A 13 31.65 29.50 -27.57
N LEU A 14 30.43 29.96 -27.71
CA LEU A 14 29.46 29.98 -26.61
C LEU A 14 28.97 28.54 -26.38
N ALA A 15 29.55 27.84 -25.40
CA ALA A 15 29.03 26.57 -24.92
C ALA A 15 27.73 26.86 -24.15
N LEU A 16 26.59 26.62 -24.80
CA LEU A 16 25.30 26.55 -24.11
C LEU A 16 25.32 25.29 -23.24
N MET A 17 25.66 25.44 -21.96
CA MET A 17 25.33 24.44 -20.95
C MET A 17 23.83 24.48 -20.75
N GLY A 18 23.11 23.62 -21.47
CA GLY A 18 21.73 23.32 -21.21
C GLY A 18 21.62 22.63 -19.84
N VAL A 19 21.22 23.38 -18.82
CA VAL A 19 20.81 22.80 -17.55
C VAL A 19 19.53 22.01 -17.83
N VAL A 20 19.65 20.72 -18.00
CA VAL A 20 18.52 19.80 -18.00
C VAL A 20 17.98 19.77 -16.58
N ILE A 21 17.04 20.66 -16.27
CA ILE A 21 16.24 20.55 -15.06
C ILE A 21 15.34 19.33 -15.28
N SER A 22 15.83 18.16 -14.89
CA SER A 22 14.96 16.99 -14.73
C SER A 22 13.91 17.38 -13.69
N PRO A 23 12.61 17.36 -14.00
CA PRO A 23 11.61 17.50 -12.96
C PRO A 23 11.89 16.37 -11.96
N ALA A 24 12.33 16.74 -10.76
CA ALA A 24 12.31 15.81 -9.66
C ALA A 24 10.84 15.38 -9.54
N ALA A 25 10.56 14.15 -9.92
CA ALA A 25 9.28 13.54 -9.63
C ALA A 25 9.19 13.57 -8.10
N ASN A 26 8.47 14.53 -7.55
CA ASN A 26 8.01 14.52 -6.18
C ASN A 26 7.01 13.36 -6.08
N ALA A 27 7.50 12.14 -6.14
CA ALA A 27 6.79 11.01 -5.61
C ALA A 27 6.63 11.35 -4.14
N SER A 28 5.43 11.74 -3.75
CA SER A 28 5.07 11.95 -2.35
C SER A 28 5.69 10.79 -1.58
N GLU A 29 6.42 11.07 -0.51
CA GLU A 29 7.09 10.05 0.29
C GLU A 29 6.12 8.95 0.75
N TRP A 30 4.84 9.23 0.68
CA TRP A 30 3.70 8.42 1.05
C TRP A 30 3.09 7.57 -0.09
N ASN A 31 3.27 7.94 -1.35
CA ASN A 31 2.72 7.18 -2.50
C ASN A 31 3.62 5.99 -2.86
N ARG A 32 3.65 5.01 -1.98
CA ARG A 32 4.50 3.84 -2.13
C ARG A 32 3.83 2.76 -2.96
N LYS A 33 4.65 2.14 -3.80
CA LYS A 33 4.27 0.99 -4.62
C LYS A 33 5.26 -0.14 -4.44
N THR A 34 4.75 -1.35 -4.28
CA THR A 34 5.58 -2.56 -4.20
C THR A 34 4.94 -3.68 -5.01
N THR A 35 5.75 -4.36 -5.81
CA THR A 35 5.37 -5.61 -6.47
C THR A 35 5.72 -6.78 -5.56
N MET A 36 4.75 -7.64 -5.30
CA MET A 36 4.89 -8.81 -4.42
C MET A 36 4.46 -10.07 -5.15
N THR A 37 5.20 -11.16 -4.95
CA THR A 37 4.85 -12.47 -5.49
C THR A 37 4.59 -13.43 -4.34
N PHE A 38 3.39 -14.01 -4.31
CA PHE A 38 2.99 -15.02 -3.35
C PHE A 38 3.08 -16.41 -4.00
N SER A 39 3.73 -17.34 -3.34
CA SER A 39 3.86 -18.75 -3.79
C SER A 39 2.62 -19.58 -3.48
N GLY A 40 1.77 -19.12 -2.57
CA GLY A 40 0.52 -19.76 -2.18
C GLY A 40 -0.63 -18.75 -2.13
N PRO A 41 -1.85 -19.21 -1.84
CA PRO A 41 -2.98 -18.32 -1.61
C PRO A 41 -2.78 -17.50 -0.35
N VAL A 42 -3.19 -16.22 -0.40
CA VAL A 42 -3.08 -15.27 0.72
C VAL A 42 -4.42 -14.62 0.97
N GLU A 43 -4.88 -14.65 2.21
CA GLU A 43 -6.07 -13.92 2.62
C GLU A 43 -5.75 -12.45 2.87
N ILE A 44 -6.56 -11.57 2.29
CA ILE A 44 -6.45 -10.12 2.42
C ILE A 44 -7.77 -9.54 2.95
N PRO A 45 -7.74 -8.39 3.61
CA PRO A 45 -8.98 -7.71 4.07
C PRO A 45 -9.72 -7.08 2.89
N GLY A 46 -10.11 -7.87 1.90
CA GLY A 46 -10.83 -7.42 0.72
C GLY A 46 -12.21 -8.05 0.62
N VAL A 47 -13.25 -7.23 0.55
CA VAL A 47 -14.65 -7.69 0.50
C VAL A 47 -15.07 -8.11 -0.92
N HIS A 48 -14.28 -7.77 -1.94
CA HIS A 48 -14.68 -7.85 -3.35
C HIS A 48 -14.15 -9.07 -4.10
N LEU A 49 -13.45 -9.97 -3.43
CA LEU A 49 -12.96 -11.19 -4.05
C LEU A 49 -13.96 -12.34 -3.84
N LYS A 50 -14.24 -13.05 -4.93
CA LYS A 50 -14.89 -14.37 -4.82
C LYS A 50 -14.06 -15.19 -3.83
N ARG A 51 -14.68 -15.78 -2.80
CA ARG A 51 -14.06 -16.50 -1.69
C ARG A 51 -13.45 -15.60 -0.59
N TRP A 52 -14.16 -14.54 -0.18
CA TRP A 52 -13.84 -13.84 1.07
C TRP A 52 -12.44 -13.25 1.18
N GLY A 53 -11.93 -12.69 0.10
CA GLY A 53 -10.66 -11.98 0.16
C GLY A 53 -9.41 -12.84 -0.01
N VAL A 54 -9.49 -14.02 -0.64
CA VAL A 54 -8.31 -14.83 -0.91
C VAL A 54 -7.74 -14.51 -2.29
N LEU A 55 -6.51 -14.00 -2.32
CA LEU A 55 -5.70 -13.89 -3.54
C LEU A 55 -5.08 -15.26 -3.86
N PRO A 56 -5.20 -15.78 -5.08
CA PRO A 56 -4.44 -16.92 -5.53
C PRO A 56 -2.92 -16.70 -5.48
N ALA A 57 -2.11 -17.74 -5.56
CA ALA A 57 -0.69 -17.59 -5.85
C ALA A 57 -0.48 -16.75 -7.12
N GLY A 58 0.45 -15.79 -7.08
CA GLY A 58 0.66 -14.89 -8.20
C GLY A 58 1.41 -13.61 -7.83
N THR A 59 1.57 -12.73 -8.82
CA THR A 59 2.23 -11.43 -8.64
C THR A 59 1.21 -10.32 -8.62
N TYR A 60 1.33 -9.45 -7.62
CA TYR A 60 0.42 -8.35 -7.34
C TYR A 60 1.19 -7.05 -7.10
N VAL A 61 0.54 -5.93 -7.37
CA VAL A 61 1.07 -4.60 -7.08
C VAL A 61 0.24 -3.97 -5.98
N PHE A 62 0.90 -3.62 -4.88
CA PHE A 62 0.31 -2.91 -3.76
C PHE A 62 0.67 -1.44 -3.86
N LYS A 63 -0.31 -0.56 -3.80
CA LYS A 63 -0.13 0.90 -3.84
C LYS A 63 -0.85 1.57 -2.69
N ILE A 64 -0.17 2.48 -2.01
CA ILE A 64 -0.86 3.49 -1.21
C ILE A 64 -1.40 4.53 -2.18
N VAL A 65 -2.68 4.74 -2.17
CA VAL A 65 -3.38 5.67 -3.06
C VAL A 65 -3.91 6.91 -2.33
N ASP A 66 -4.02 6.84 -1.01
CA ASP A 66 -4.32 7.96 -0.12
C ASP A 66 -3.66 7.73 1.24
N SER A 67 -2.91 8.74 1.70
CA SER A 67 -2.17 8.75 2.96
C SER A 67 -2.19 10.12 3.65
N ASN A 68 -3.21 10.95 3.36
CA ASN A 68 -3.30 12.31 3.91
C ASN A 68 -3.69 12.36 5.40
N SER A 69 -3.80 11.22 6.05
CA SER A 69 -4.09 11.07 7.48
C SER A 69 -3.42 9.79 7.98
N ASP A 70 -3.58 9.46 9.23
CA ASP A 70 -3.22 8.17 9.84
C ASP A 70 -4.08 6.98 9.33
N ARG A 71 -5.03 7.25 8.45
CA ARG A 71 -5.88 6.24 7.78
C ARG A 71 -5.54 6.20 6.30
N HIS A 72 -4.80 5.18 5.94
CA HIS A 72 -4.29 5.01 4.59
C HIS A 72 -5.20 4.10 3.78
N ILE A 73 -5.31 4.40 2.49
CA ILE A 73 -5.99 3.52 1.54
C ILE A 73 -4.95 2.83 0.67
N VAL A 74 -4.98 1.50 0.71
CA VAL A 74 -4.12 0.64 -0.11
C VAL A 74 -4.99 -0.04 -1.16
N GLN A 75 -4.56 -0.01 -2.41
CA GLN A 75 -5.15 -0.78 -3.48
C GLN A 75 -4.22 -1.89 -3.94
N ILE A 76 -4.79 -3.06 -4.18
CA ILE A 76 -4.09 -4.24 -4.70
C ILE A 76 -4.49 -4.46 -6.15
N PHE A 77 -3.50 -4.47 -7.02
CA PHE A 77 -3.67 -4.63 -8.46
C PHE A 77 -3.10 -5.96 -8.95
N ASN A 78 -3.51 -6.36 -10.15
CA ASN A 78 -2.78 -7.37 -10.92
C ASN A 78 -1.39 -6.82 -11.32
N ALA A 79 -0.49 -7.70 -11.79
CA ALA A 79 0.89 -7.33 -12.14
C ALA A 79 0.99 -6.23 -13.22
N SER A 80 0.02 -6.15 -14.14
CA SER A 80 -0.04 -5.12 -15.19
C SER A 80 -0.76 -3.83 -14.77
N GLU A 81 -1.23 -3.76 -13.53
CA GLU A 81 -1.97 -2.62 -12.97
C GLU A 81 -3.24 -2.22 -13.75
N THR A 82 -3.82 -3.15 -14.48
CA THR A 82 -5.04 -2.95 -15.28
C THR A 82 -6.32 -3.33 -14.54
N ARG A 83 -6.20 -4.01 -13.40
CA ARG A 83 -7.33 -4.46 -12.58
C ARG A 83 -7.03 -4.28 -11.11
N ILE A 84 -7.97 -3.73 -10.36
CA ILE A 84 -7.94 -3.71 -8.90
C ILE A 84 -8.62 -4.97 -8.36
N TYR A 85 -7.97 -5.62 -7.41
CA TYR A 85 -8.52 -6.77 -6.69
C TYR A 85 -9.18 -6.34 -5.38
N ALA A 86 -8.62 -5.34 -4.70
CA ALA A 86 -9.16 -4.87 -3.44
C ALA A 86 -8.75 -3.42 -3.16
N THR A 87 -9.60 -2.71 -2.44
CA THR A 87 -9.32 -1.44 -1.80
C THR A 87 -9.46 -1.65 -0.29
N ILE A 88 -8.42 -1.36 0.47
CA ILE A 88 -8.29 -1.75 1.88
C ILE A 88 -7.92 -0.54 2.73
N LEU A 89 -8.49 -0.47 3.92
CA LEU A 89 -8.06 0.44 4.96
C LEU A 89 -6.81 -0.10 5.66
N ALA A 90 -5.85 0.76 5.88
CA ALA A 90 -4.65 0.46 6.64
C ALA A 90 -4.32 1.62 7.60
N ILE A 91 -3.55 1.32 8.62
CA ILE A 91 -2.99 2.32 9.54
C ILE A 91 -1.48 2.19 9.59
N PRO A 92 -0.75 3.26 9.94
CA PRO A 92 0.68 3.17 10.16
C PRO A 92 1.04 2.12 11.21
N ASN A 93 2.05 1.31 10.91
CA ASN A 93 2.64 0.36 11.85
C ASN A 93 4.16 0.52 11.84
N TYR A 94 4.79 0.23 12.98
CA TYR A 94 6.21 0.41 13.19
C TYR A 94 6.87 -0.89 13.62
N ARG A 95 8.13 -1.08 13.20
CA ARG A 95 8.99 -2.16 13.64
C ARG A 95 10.30 -1.61 14.20
N LEU A 96 10.98 -2.39 15.00
CA LEU A 96 12.18 -1.95 15.72
C LEU A 96 13.35 -1.58 14.79
N ARG A 97 13.45 -2.23 13.62
CA ARG A 97 14.58 -2.04 12.70
C ARG A 97 14.10 -1.98 11.25
N ALA A 98 14.70 -1.07 10.48
CA ALA A 98 14.58 -1.06 9.03
C ALA A 98 15.34 -2.24 8.42
N THR A 99 14.90 -2.69 7.23
CA THR A 99 15.59 -3.66 6.39
C THR A 99 15.65 -3.14 4.97
N ASP A 100 16.66 -3.55 4.20
CA ASP A 100 16.83 -3.13 2.81
C ASP A 100 15.83 -3.78 1.84
N LYS A 101 14.99 -4.68 2.34
CA LYS A 101 13.98 -5.39 1.57
C LYS A 101 12.58 -5.08 2.07
N THR A 102 11.61 -5.15 1.17
CA THR A 102 10.20 -5.21 1.55
C THR A 102 9.98 -6.38 2.51
N VAL A 103 9.25 -6.12 3.60
CA VAL A 103 8.83 -7.16 4.52
C VAL A 103 7.31 -7.19 4.54
N VAL A 104 6.76 -8.36 4.32
CA VAL A 104 5.34 -8.66 4.50
C VAL A 104 5.21 -9.61 5.67
N THR A 105 4.30 -9.31 6.57
CA THR A 105 4.00 -10.19 7.71
C THR A 105 2.61 -10.77 7.56
N PHE A 106 2.47 -11.97 8.05
CA PHE A 106 1.22 -12.72 8.01
C PHE A 106 0.79 -13.09 9.44
N ARG A 107 -0.45 -13.46 9.58
CA ARG A 107 -0.96 -14.15 10.76
C ARG A 107 -0.89 -15.63 10.47
N GLU A 108 -0.19 -16.37 11.33
CA GLU A 108 -0.05 -17.82 11.21
C GLU A 108 -1.40 -18.47 11.47
N ARG A 109 -1.85 -19.28 10.52
CA ARG A 109 -3.11 -20.01 10.58
C ARG A 109 -2.89 -21.51 10.61
N PRO A 110 -3.90 -22.31 11.00
CA PRO A 110 -3.84 -23.77 10.95
C PRO A 110 -3.45 -24.28 9.56
N ALA A 111 -2.75 -25.40 9.51
CA ALA A 111 -2.31 -26.00 8.26
C ALA A 111 -3.49 -26.26 7.31
N GLY A 112 -3.34 -25.80 6.08
CA GLY A 112 -4.37 -25.91 5.03
C GLY A 112 -5.19 -24.66 4.79
N GLU A 113 -5.13 -23.69 5.72
CA GLU A 113 -5.74 -22.37 5.53
C GLU A 113 -4.75 -21.38 4.88
N PRO A 114 -5.23 -20.46 4.03
CA PRO A 114 -4.39 -19.38 3.51
C PRO A 114 -3.87 -18.51 4.64
N GLU A 115 -2.59 -18.15 4.62
CA GLU A 115 -2.03 -17.17 5.56
C GLU A 115 -2.71 -15.81 5.40
N ALA A 116 -3.07 -15.16 6.50
CA ALA A 116 -3.73 -13.88 6.46
C ALA A 116 -2.73 -12.72 6.50
N LEU A 117 -2.81 -11.82 5.52
CA LEU A 117 -1.93 -10.67 5.41
C LEU A 117 -2.11 -9.73 6.62
N ARG A 118 -1.01 -9.45 7.33
CA ARG A 118 -1.04 -8.57 8.49
C ARG A 118 -0.53 -7.18 8.18
N ALA A 119 0.73 -7.06 7.75
CA ALA A 119 1.35 -5.77 7.53
C ALA A 119 2.36 -5.80 6.39
N TRP A 120 2.61 -4.62 5.83
CA TRP A 120 3.55 -4.38 4.74
C TRP A 120 4.50 -3.25 5.10
N PHE A 121 5.82 -3.54 5.16
CA PHE A 121 6.88 -2.60 5.48
C PHE A 121 7.77 -2.35 4.26
N TYR A 122 8.14 -1.09 4.08
CA TYR A 122 8.95 -0.64 2.95
C TYR A 122 10.44 -0.90 3.14
N PRO A 123 11.21 -1.07 2.03
CA PRO A 123 12.67 -1.11 2.10
C PRO A 123 13.24 0.16 2.72
N GLY A 124 14.25 0.02 3.55
CA GLY A 124 14.95 1.14 4.20
C GLY A 124 14.15 1.89 5.26
N ARG A 125 12.93 1.41 5.62
CA ARG A 125 12.07 2.06 6.61
C ARG A 125 11.71 1.11 7.75
N ASN A 126 11.50 1.69 8.92
CA ASN A 126 10.96 0.98 10.09
C ASN A 126 9.44 1.11 10.24
N TRP A 127 8.78 1.83 9.34
CA TRP A 127 7.35 1.99 9.30
C TRP A 127 6.74 1.35 8.04
N GLY A 128 5.48 1.03 8.10
CA GLY A 128 4.68 0.38 7.06
C GLY A 128 3.20 0.49 7.35
N GLU A 129 2.43 -0.39 6.73
CA GLU A 129 0.98 -0.41 6.79
C GLU A 129 0.49 -1.68 7.50
N GLU A 130 -0.33 -1.55 8.54
CA GLU A 130 -1.10 -2.67 9.09
C GLU A 130 -2.51 -2.63 8.55
N PHE A 131 -2.98 -3.77 8.05
CA PHE A 131 -4.26 -3.87 7.37
C PHE A 131 -5.41 -4.10 8.35
N VAL A 132 -6.54 -3.42 8.07
CA VAL A 132 -7.76 -3.48 8.87
C VAL A 132 -8.75 -4.43 8.20
N TYR A 133 -9.23 -5.41 8.95
CA TYR A 133 -10.16 -6.43 8.47
C TYR A 133 -11.63 -6.05 8.70
N PRO A 134 -12.58 -6.63 7.96
CA PRO A 134 -13.98 -6.63 8.35
C PRO A 134 -14.16 -7.35 9.69
N LYS A 135 -15.09 -6.88 10.54
CA LYS A 135 -15.29 -7.39 11.92
C LYS A 135 -15.43 -8.92 12.00
N ALA A 136 -16.27 -9.51 11.14
CA ALA A 136 -16.50 -10.95 11.16
C ALA A 136 -15.22 -11.76 10.91
N LYS A 137 -14.41 -11.32 9.94
CA LYS A 137 -13.12 -11.98 9.63
C LYS A 137 -12.07 -11.72 10.69
N ALA A 138 -12.02 -10.51 11.24
CA ALA A 138 -11.11 -10.19 12.33
C ALA A 138 -11.38 -11.07 13.57
N MET A 139 -12.63 -11.33 13.85
CA MET A 139 -13.05 -12.21 14.96
C MET A 139 -12.58 -13.66 14.78
N GLU A 140 -12.73 -14.18 13.56
CA GLU A 140 -12.21 -15.50 13.17
C GLU A 140 -10.69 -15.56 13.34
N LEU A 141 -9.98 -14.60 12.71
CA LEU A 141 -8.53 -14.53 12.77
C LEU A 141 -7.99 -14.36 14.18
N ALA A 142 -8.59 -13.50 15.01
CA ALA A 142 -8.14 -13.30 16.39
C ALA A 142 -8.22 -14.59 17.20
N LYS A 143 -9.30 -15.34 17.04
CA LYS A 143 -9.49 -16.62 17.72
C LYS A 143 -8.51 -17.69 17.22
N GLU A 144 -8.30 -17.79 15.90
CA GLU A 144 -7.42 -18.80 15.30
C GLU A 144 -5.95 -18.56 15.61
N THR A 145 -5.52 -17.30 15.55
CA THR A 145 -4.10 -16.92 15.70
C THR A 145 -3.74 -16.57 17.14
N ASN A 146 -4.70 -16.53 18.04
CA ASN A 146 -4.56 -16.10 19.43
C ASN A 146 -3.84 -14.74 19.55
N THR A 147 -4.14 -13.81 18.66
CA THR A 147 -3.56 -12.46 18.62
C THR A 147 -4.64 -11.42 18.33
N PRO A 148 -4.52 -10.18 18.82
CA PRO A 148 -5.45 -9.11 18.47
C PRO A 148 -5.45 -8.81 16.97
N VAL A 149 -6.62 -8.50 16.42
CA VAL A 149 -6.79 -8.16 15.00
C VAL A 149 -7.51 -6.83 14.85
N LEU A 150 -6.94 -5.94 14.05
CA LEU A 150 -7.57 -4.67 13.70
C LEU A 150 -8.80 -4.90 12.83
N PHE A 151 -9.87 -4.21 13.15
CA PHE A 151 -11.09 -4.29 12.37
C PHE A 151 -11.84 -2.96 12.27
N THR A 152 -12.72 -2.89 11.28
CA THR A 152 -13.76 -1.87 11.16
C THR A 152 -15.14 -2.53 11.02
N GLU A 153 -16.17 -1.85 11.50
CA GLU A 153 -17.56 -2.24 11.30
C GLU A 153 -18.12 -1.72 9.97
N THR A 154 -17.39 -0.81 9.31
CA THR A 154 -17.77 -0.26 8.01
C THR A 154 -17.49 -1.29 6.92
N GLU A 155 -18.53 -1.81 6.31
CA GLU A 155 -18.43 -2.70 5.16
C GLU A 155 -18.62 -1.88 3.88
N LEU A 156 -17.73 -2.08 2.90
CA LEU A 156 -17.97 -1.57 1.56
C LEU A 156 -19.04 -2.43 0.89
N PRO A 157 -19.97 -1.83 0.12
CA PRO A 157 -20.99 -2.59 -0.58
C PRO A 157 -20.40 -3.69 -1.45
N LEU A 158 -20.92 -4.91 -1.35
CA LEU A 158 -20.49 -6.08 -2.14
C LEU A 158 -20.73 -5.92 -3.65
N GLU A 159 -21.53 -4.95 -4.04
CA GLU A 159 -21.94 -4.70 -5.44
C GLU A 159 -20.93 -3.91 -6.27
N VAL A 160 -19.78 -3.59 -5.74
CA VAL A 160 -18.71 -2.99 -6.56
C VAL A 160 -18.10 -4.07 -7.45
N THR A 161 -18.88 -4.50 -8.42
CA THR A 161 -18.48 -5.43 -9.50
C THR A 161 -17.59 -4.75 -10.54
N GLU A 162 -17.47 -3.45 -10.48
CA GLU A 162 -16.60 -2.66 -11.34
C GLU A 162 -15.17 -2.71 -10.80
N PRO A 163 -14.18 -3.02 -11.64
CA PRO A 163 -12.80 -3.28 -11.18
C PRO A 163 -12.04 -2.05 -10.68
N LEU A 164 -12.66 -0.89 -10.58
CA LEU A 164 -11.99 0.37 -10.28
C LEU A 164 -12.85 1.24 -9.39
N LEU A 165 -12.75 1.04 -8.07
CA LEU A 165 -13.17 2.10 -7.14
C LEU A 165 -12.12 3.22 -7.21
N PRO A 166 -12.41 4.37 -7.83
CA PRO A 166 -11.50 5.50 -7.79
C PRO A 166 -11.33 5.96 -6.34
N VAL A 167 -10.15 6.45 -6.00
CA VAL A 167 -9.85 6.97 -4.65
C VAL A 167 -10.84 8.06 -4.22
N THR A 168 -11.42 8.75 -5.18
CA THR A 168 -12.45 9.80 -4.99
C THR A 168 -13.85 9.27 -4.78
N ALA A 169 -14.07 7.95 -4.82
CA ALA A 169 -15.39 7.38 -4.58
C ALA A 169 -15.86 7.65 -3.15
N PRO A 170 -17.15 7.95 -2.94
CA PRO A 170 -17.71 8.24 -1.62
C PRO A 170 -17.52 7.07 -0.64
N GLU A 171 -17.50 5.84 -1.14
CA GLU A 171 -17.25 4.62 -0.35
C GLU A 171 -15.83 4.62 0.24
N VAL A 172 -14.84 5.10 -0.51
CA VAL A 172 -13.46 5.24 -0.01
C VAL A 172 -13.40 6.30 1.09
N ALA A 173 -14.12 7.41 0.91
CA ALA A 173 -14.21 8.46 1.94
C ALA A 173 -14.87 7.92 3.23
N GLN A 174 -15.91 7.10 3.12
CA GLN A 174 -16.54 6.44 4.27
C GLN A 174 -15.56 5.49 4.96
N LEU A 175 -14.81 4.70 4.19
CA LEU A 175 -13.82 3.79 4.74
C LEU A 175 -12.73 4.53 5.53
N LYS A 176 -12.27 5.69 5.05
CA LYS A 176 -11.30 6.53 5.77
C LYS A 176 -11.83 7.11 7.09
N GLN A 177 -13.14 7.31 7.20
CA GLN A 177 -13.79 7.81 8.43
C GLN A 177 -14.23 6.68 9.36
N ALA A 178 -14.09 5.44 8.94
CA ALA A 178 -14.54 4.29 9.70
C ALA A 178 -13.80 4.19 11.05
N PRO A 179 -14.52 3.91 12.15
CA PRO A 179 -13.88 3.59 13.41
C PRO A 179 -13.02 2.33 13.28
N ILE A 180 -11.80 2.40 13.81
CA ILE A 180 -10.90 1.25 13.87
C ILE A 180 -10.77 0.80 15.31
N LYS A 181 -10.98 -0.49 15.53
CA LYS A 181 -10.88 -1.17 16.82
C LYS A 181 -10.00 -2.40 16.67
N ALA A 182 -9.57 -2.95 17.79
CA ALA A 182 -8.95 -4.27 17.83
C ALA A 182 -9.93 -5.25 18.50
N ILE A 183 -9.95 -6.48 17.99
CA ILE A 183 -10.66 -7.57 18.64
C ILE A 183 -9.65 -8.57 19.20
N GLU A 184 -9.79 -8.84 20.48
CA GLU A 184 -8.97 -9.80 21.21
C GLU A 184 -9.37 -11.25 20.90
N PRO A 185 -8.50 -12.24 21.15
CA PRO A 185 -8.85 -13.65 21.00
C PRO A 185 -10.06 -14.08 21.83
N THR A 186 -10.31 -13.38 22.95
CA THR A 186 -11.48 -13.59 23.81
C THR A 186 -12.78 -13.10 23.20
N GLY A 187 -12.72 -12.33 22.10
CA GLY A 187 -13.86 -11.65 21.49
C GLY A 187 -14.15 -10.25 22.08
N GLU A 188 -13.35 -9.81 23.05
CA GLU A 188 -13.44 -8.45 23.58
C GLU A 188 -12.95 -7.42 22.56
N THR A 189 -13.62 -6.29 22.50
CA THR A 189 -13.28 -5.20 21.59
C THR A 189 -12.58 -4.08 22.34
N VAL A 190 -11.43 -3.66 21.85
CA VAL A 190 -10.60 -2.58 22.40
C VAL A 190 -10.50 -1.44 21.40
N GLU A 191 -10.70 -0.21 21.87
CA GLU A 191 -10.46 0.98 21.05
C GLU A 191 -8.97 1.09 20.75
N VAL A 192 -8.62 1.31 19.48
CA VAL A 192 -7.25 1.66 19.10
C VAL A 192 -7.09 3.15 19.34
N ALA A 193 -6.19 3.53 20.24
CA ALA A 193 -5.90 4.93 20.49
C ALA A 193 -5.45 5.59 19.17
N ALA A 194 -6.14 6.67 18.80
CA ALA A 194 -5.64 7.56 17.76
C ALA A 194 -4.49 8.35 18.39
N GLU A 195 -3.26 8.12 17.92
CA GLU A 195 -2.12 8.97 18.23
C GLU A 195 -2.13 10.23 17.37
#